data_398c39cb90bf833159c8df986cf08d05
#
_entry.id   398c39cb90bf833159c8df986cf08d05
#
_cell.length_a   1.000
_cell.length_b   1.000
_cell.length_c   1.000
_cell.angle_alpha   90.00
_cell.angle_beta   90.00
_cell.angle_gamma   90.00
#
_symmetry.space_group_name_H-M   'P 1'
#
loop_
_entity.id
_entity.type
_entity.pdbx_description
1 polymer ?
#
loop_
_entity_poly.entity_id
_entity_poly.type
_entity_poly.pdbx_seq_one_letter_code
_entity_poly.pdbx_strand_id
1 'polypeptide(L)'
;MAAVGSSVGLGNLWRFSAELGTNGGAAFLIIYVACIVFVGIPVLMSEFIIGRAGQSASAVGSQNDLAVRSGVSKLWSAGAWLGMMASFLIVSFYCVVAAWVLNYLVRFLGNSFSGQTPELISDEFGTMLNEPTSVMPYFLLFALLTIWLVARGVNKGIETAARLLMPLFFLLLICLAAYSVITSIPSGGTGKALTFMFTPDFSKITPQVATSALGQACFSIGIGNAIMLTYGSYLPKNVSIPKAAVGISLADTLVALTAGLAIFPIVFANNLSFNAGAGIFFITLPTALANYWYIGAAFFFLAFFAAITSSVSLLEPSVAYVAEKYNLTKKKAAWITGFAITAFGFGSLYSQKFFEFIDTGLAGPILAPLSALLIVLFTGARLNRSIVSEEISGEGEKLGRFVMFFVKWIAPVFMSMVLVLGVLQKFLPQLYSKISGGLSLITLMIIIYVLLSLFHKLNKT
;
A
#
# COMPACT_ATOMS: atom_id res chain seq x y z
N MET A 1 6.04 -11.66 10.63
CA MET A 1 6.26 -11.91 9.18
C MET A 1 5.04 -11.56 8.34
N ALA A 2 3.80 -11.95 8.71
CA ALA A 2 2.61 -11.64 7.91
C ALA A 2 2.41 -10.12 7.67
N ALA A 3 2.56 -9.28 8.69
CA ALA A 3 2.44 -7.83 8.55
C ALA A 3 3.52 -7.21 7.63
N VAL A 4 4.77 -7.71 7.69
CA VAL A 4 5.83 -7.30 6.76
C VAL A 4 5.48 -7.75 5.34
N GLY A 5 5.02 -9.00 5.16
CA GLY A 5 4.60 -9.51 3.85
C GLY A 5 3.37 -8.79 3.28
N SER A 6 2.57 -8.16 4.14
CA SER A 6 1.44 -7.33 3.72
C SER A 6 1.87 -5.97 3.18
N SER A 7 2.83 -5.33 3.84
CA SER A 7 3.35 -4.01 3.41
C SER A 7 4.22 -4.15 2.17
N VAL A 8 5.03 -5.22 2.10
CA VAL A 8 5.92 -5.50 0.96
C VAL A 8 5.12 -6.14 -0.18
N GLY A 9 4.82 -5.36 -1.20
CA GLY A 9 3.97 -5.78 -2.31
C GLY A 9 4.33 -5.13 -3.65
N LEU A 10 3.40 -5.22 -4.61
CA LEU A 10 3.53 -4.52 -5.90
C LEU A 10 3.62 -3.01 -5.73
N GLY A 11 3.11 -2.46 -4.62
CA GLY A 11 3.23 -1.05 -4.29
C GLY A 11 4.67 -0.56 -4.20
N ASN A 12 5.58 -1.39 -3.67
CA ASN A 12 7.01 -1.08 -3.58
C ASN A 12 7.73 -1.28 -4.92
N LEU A 13 7.35 -2.30 -5.67
CA LEU A 13 7.99 -2.62 -6.95
C LEU A 13 7.52 -1.68 -8.06
N TRP A 14 6.22 -1.55 -8.22
CA TRP A 14 5.62 -0.83 -9.33
C TRP A 14 5.36 0.63 -9.00
N ARG A 15 4.42 0.88 -8.03
CA ARG A 15 3.92 2.23 -7.79
C ARG A 15 4.99 3.17 -7.25
N PHE A 16 5.80 2.72 -6.30
CA PHE A 16 6.91 3.51 -5.78
C PHE A 16 7.90 3.90 -6.89
N SER A 17 8.29 2.96 -7.76
CA SER A 17 9.21 3.25 -8.85
C SER A 17 8.62 4.24 -9.87
N ALA A 18 7.32 4.12 -10.19
CA ALA A 18 6.63 5.06 -11.05
C ALA A 18 6.56 6.47 -10.43
N GLU A 19 6.18 6.56 -9.15
CA GLU A 19 6.11 7.84 -8.42
C GLU A 19 7.49 8.49 -8.26
N LEU A 20 8.52 7.70 -7.92
CA LEU A 20 9.89 8.18 -7.83
C LEU A 20 10.39 8.71 -9.18
N GLY A 21 10.09 7.96 -10.28
CA GLY A 21 10.47 8.30 -11.64
C GLY A 21 9.87 9.61 -12.13
N THR A 22 8.59 9.85 -11.84
CA THR A 22 7.84 11.00 -12.33
C THR A 22 7.92 12.23 -11.43
N ASN A 23 8.27 12.08 -10.15
CA ASN A 23 8.24 13.15 -9.14
C ASN A 23 9.63 13.64 -8.70
N GLY A 24 10.66 13.52 -9.56
CA GLY A 24 11.94 14.15 -9.33
C GLY A 24 12.94 13.37 -8.45
N GLY A 25 12.81 12.06 -8.37
CA GLY A 25 13.82 11.18 -7.79
C GLY A 25 14.08 11.44 -6.30
N ALA A 26 15.31 11.81 -5.95
CA ALA A 26 15.73 12.01 -4.55
C ALA A 26 14.89 13.05 -3.79
N ALA A 27 14.34 14.08 -4.46
CA ALA A 27 13.48 15.08 -3.83
C ALA A 27 12.18 14.44 -3.31
N PHE A 28 11.55 13.61 -4.15
CA PHE A 28 10.39 12.81 -3.75
C PHE A 28 10.74 11.84 -2.61
N LEU A 29 11.88 11.15 -2.71
CA LEU A 29 12.31 10.15 -1.73
C LEU A 29 12.44 10.74 -0.31
N ILE A 30 13.02 11.92 -0.17
CA ILE A 30 13.16 12.60 1.12
C ILE A 30 11.77 12.86 1.74
N ILE A 31 10.84 13.39 0.95
CA ILE A 31 9.48 13.67 1.44
C ILE A 31 8.75 12.37 1.77
N TYR A 32 8.90 11.34 0.94
CA TYR A 32 8.32 10.01 1.17
C TYR A 32 8.79 9.42 2.51
N VAL A 33 10.09 9.42 2.78
CA VAL A 33 10.64 8.94 4.06
C VAL A 33 10.13 9.78 5.23
N ALA A 34 10.07 11.10 5.10
CA ALA A 34 9.48 11.96 6.12
C ALA A 34 8.00 11.62 6.37
N CYS A 35 7.21 11.38 5.32
CA CYS A 35 5.81 10.96 5.45
C CYS A 35 5.68 9.59 6.14
N ILE A 36 6.57 8.64 5.85
CA ILE A 36 6.62 7.34 6.56
C ILE A 36 6.83 7.56 8.06
N VAL A 37 7.81 8.38 8.43
CA VAL A 37 8.17 8.61 9.84
C VAL A 37 7.08 9.36 10.60
N PHE A 38 6.57 10.45 10.03
CA PHE A 38 5.69 11.38 10.74
C PHE A 38 4.20 11.07 10.60
N VAL A 39 3.82 10.26 9.61
CA VAL A 39 2.42 9.88 9.35
C VAL A 39 2.24 8.37 9.33
N GLY A 40 3.02 7.65 8.55
CA GLY A 40 2.90 6.20 8.36
C GLY A 40 3.01 5.42 9.65
N ILE A 41 4.14 5.59 10.37
CA ILE A 41 4.38 4.91 11.67
C ILE A 41 3.30 5.26 12.71
N PRO A 42 2.89 6.53 12.92
CA PRO A 42 1.80 6.89 13.81
C PRO A 42 0.46 6.22 13.49
N VAL A 43 0.05 6.20 12.23
CA VAL A 43 -1.20 5.53 11.81
C VAL A 43 -1.10 4.03 12.03
N LEU A 44 0.00 3.40 11.60
CA LEU A 44 0.24 1.97 11.78
C LEU A 44 0.22 1.56 13.26
N MET A 45 0.85 2.35 14.14
CA MET A 45 0.82 2.12 15.56
C MET A 45 -0.62 2.23 16.12
N SER A 46 -1.41 3.20 15.64
CA SER A 46 -2.81 3.37 16.03
C SER A 46 -3.66 2.16 15.62
N GLU A 47 -3.46 1.64 14.41
CA GLU A 47 -4.15 0.44 13.92
C GLU A 47 -3.82 -0.79 14.78
N PHE A 48 -2.55 -1.01 15.13
CA PHE A 48 -2.14 -2.11 16.01
C PHE A 48 -2.72 -1.97 17.42
N ILE A 49 -2.73 -0.77 18.00
CA ILE A 49 -3.31 -0.52 19.33
C ILE A 49 -4.80 -0.92 19.31
N ILE A 50 -5.57 -0.43 18.34
CA ILE A 50 -7.01 -0.74 18.24
C ILE A 50 -7.22 -2.24 18.04
N GLY A 51 -6.48 -2.84 17.10
CA GLY A 51 -6.60 -4.26 16.79
C GLY A 51 -6.34 -5.15 18.01
N ARG A 52 -5.21 -4.92 18.72
CA ARG A 52 -4.80 -5.75 19.86
C ARG A 52 -5.64 -5.51 21.11
N ALA A 53 -5.94 -4.26 21.42
CA ALA A 53 -6.74 -3.92 22.62
C ALA A 53 -8.23 -4.28 22.49
N GLY A 54 -8.77 -4.30 21.27
CA GLY A 54 -10.18 -4.60 21.01
C GLY A 54 -10.55 -6.06 21.18
N GLN A 55 -9.58 -6.98 21.11
CA GLN A 55 -9.76 -8.43 21.37
C GLN A 55 -10.88 -9.11 20.54
N SER A 56 -11.32 -8.50 19.45
CA SER A 56 -12.29 -9.08 18.52
C SER A 56 -11.57 -9.72 17.32
N ALA A 57 -12.22 -10.67 16.67
CA ALA A 57 -11.65 -11.33 15.50
C ALA A 57 -11.58 -10.39 14.27
N SER A 58 -12.44 -9.37 14.21
CA SER A 58 -12.47 -8.40 13.12
C SER A 58 -12.04 -6.99 13.54
N ALA A 59 -11.52 -6.23 12.58
CA ALA A 59 -11.17 -4.82 12.77
C ALA A 59 -12.37 -3.98 13.24
N VAL A 60 -13.53 -4.20 12.66
CA VAL A 60 -14.77 -3.50 13.00
C VAL A 60 -15.23 -3.85 14.41
N GLY A 61 -15.21 -5.13 14.77
CA GLY A 61 -15.53 -5.58 16.13
C GLY A 61 -14.60 -5.00 17.16
N SER A 62 -13.29 -5.01 16.92
CA SER A 62 -12.27 -4.42 17.80
C SER A 62 -12.48 -2.93 18.04
N GLN A 63 -12.70 -2.13 16.99
CA GLN A 63 -12.94 -0.69 17.17
C GLN A 63 -14.27 -0.39 17.84
N ASN A 64 -15.31 -1.22 17.60
CA ASN A 64 -16.62 -1.10 18.24
C ASN A 64 -16.55 -1.39 19.74
N ASP A 65 -15.88 -2.49 20.15
CA ASP A 65 -15.65 -2.83 21.54
C ASP A 65 -14.91 -1.69 22.30
N LEU A 66 -13.84 -1.19 21.69
CA LEU A 66 -13.07 -0.09 22.28
C LEU A 66 -13.86 1.22 22.37
N ALA A 67 -14.74 1.51 21.43
CA ALA A 67 -15.64 2.67 21.52
C ALA A 67 -16.57 2.55 22.73
N VAL A 68 -17.16 1.37 22.96
CA VAL A 68 -18.00 1.10 24.15
C VAL A 68 -17.18 1.22 25.44
N ARG A 69 -16.01 0.57 25.51
CA ARG A 69 -15.11 0.62 26.69
C ARG A 69 -14.58 2.03 27.00
N SER A 70 -14.52 2.89 26.00
CA SER A 70 -14.12 4.29 26.15
C SER A 70 -15.28 5.25 26.39
N GLY A 71 -16.53 4.76 26.49
CA GLY A 71 -17.72 5.57 26.73
C GLY A 71 -18.08 6.48 25.56
N VAL A 72 -17.68 6.14 24.33
CA VAL A 72 -17.95 6.94 23.14
C VAL A 72 -18.86 6.21 22.15
N SER A 73 -19.43 6.93 21.20
CA SER A 73 -20.37 6.40 20.22
C SER A 73 -19.74 5.28 19.39
N LYS A 74 -20.49 4.22 19.13
CA LYS A 74 -20.13 3.13 18.20
C LYS A 74 -19.88 3.61 16.75
N LEU A 75 -20.33 4.83 16.40
CA LEU A 75 -20.04 5.43 15.09
C LEU A 75 -18.53 5.58 14.82
N TRP A 76 -17.68 5.58 15.84
CA TRP A 76 -16.25 5.57 15.67
C TRP A 76 -15.73 4.32 14.95
N SER A 77 -16.45 3.20 14.98
CA SER A 77 -16.10 2.01 14.19
C SER A 77 -16.20 2.23 12.67
N ALA A 78 -16.74 3.37 12.23
CA ALA A 78 -16.72 3.78 10.82
C ALA A 78 -15.30 3.80 10.24
N GLY A 79 -14.27 4.08 11.06
CA GLY A 79 -12.87 4.00 10.62
C GLY A 79 -12.52 2.60 10.09
N ALA A 80 -12.76 1.56 10.90
CA ALA A 80 -12.50 0.18 10.48
C ALA A 80 -13.43 -0.28 9.33
N TRP A 81 -14.68 0.18 9.30
CA TRP A 81 -15.62 -0.09 8.21
C TRP A 81 -15.11 0.44 6.87
N LEU A 82 -14.71 1.69 6.82
CA LEU A 82 -14.19 2.33 5.61
C LEU A 82 -12.89 1.66 5.15
N GLY A 83 -12.01 1.31 6.10
CA GLY A 83 -10.79 0.58 5.79
C GLY A 83 -11.05 -0.81 5.23
N MET A 84 -12.00 -1.55 5.78
CA MET A 84 -12.42 -2.84 5.25
C MET A 84 -13.04 -2.71 3.84
N MET A 85 -13.86 -1.69 3.60
CA MET A 85 -14.41 -1.41 2.27
C MET A 85 -13.30 -1.03 1.27
N ALA A 86 -12.31 -0.22 1.70
CA ALA A 86 -11.15 0.08 0.87
C ALA A 86 -10.39 -1.19 0.50
N SER A 87 -10.07 -2.07 1.46
CA SER A 87 -9.43 -3.37 1.20
C SER A 87 -10.22 -4.23 0.22
N PHE A 88 -11.54 -4.33 0.41
CA PHE A 88 -12.42 -5.10 -0.46
C PHE A 88 -12.34 -4.61 -1.92
N LEU A 89 -12.43 -3.29 -2.11
CA LEU A 89 -12.35 -2.70 -3.44
C LEU A 89 -10.95 -2.84 -4.05
N ILE A 90 -9.91 -2.61 -3.24
CA ILE A 90 -8.52 -2.74 -3.70
C ILE A 90 -8.26 -4.17 -4.16
N VAL A 91 -8.56 -5.20 -3.36
CA VAL A 91 -8.26 -6.58 -3.75
C VAL A 91 -9.03 -7.01 -5.00
N SER A 92 -10.21 -6.43 -5.27
CA SER A 92 -10.99 -6.76 -6.47
C SER A 92 -10.25 -6.38 -7.76
N PHE A 93 -9.72 -5.16 -7.87
CA PHE A 93 -8.92 -4.77 -9.04
C PHE A 93 -7.46 -5.25 -8.97
N TYR A 94 -6.92 -5.44 -7.76
CA TYR A 94 -5.57 -5.94 -7.57
C TYR A 94 -5.37 -7.34 -8.14
N CYS A 95 -6.40 -8.19 -8.12
CA CYS A 95 -6.39 -9.48 -8.80
C CYS A 95 -6.23 -9.35 -10.32
N VAL A 96 -6.73 -8.26 -10.93
CA VAL A 96 -6.53 -7.98 -12.36
C VAL A 96 -5.07 -7.62 -12.64
N VAL A 97 -4.49 -6.71 -11.82
CA VAL A 97 -3.07 -6.34 -11.94
C VAL A 97 -2.15 -7.56 -11.74
N ALA A 98 -2.48 -8.41 -10.77
CA ALA A 98 -1.74 -9.64 -10.54
C ALA A 98 -1.87 -10.65 -11.69
N ALA A 99 -3.00 -10.64 -12.38
CA ALA A 99 -3.18 -11.43 -13.60
C ALA A 99 -2.27 -10.94 -14.74
N TRP A 100 -2.07 -9.61 -14.88
CA TRP A 100 -1.08 -9.06 -15.80
C TRP A 100 0.34 -9.54 -15.46
N VAL A 101 0.69 -9.53 -14.17
CA VAL A 101 1.98 -10.06 -13.70
C VAL A 101 2.17 -11.54 -14.08
N LEU A 102 1.15 -12.36 -13.87
CA LEU A 102 1.19 -13.78 -14.26
C LEU A 102 1.29 -13.97 -15.78
N ASN A 103 0.55 -13.19 -16.56
CA ASN A 103 0.64 -13.23 -18.02
C ASN A 103 2.06 -12.92 -18.49
N TYR A 104 2.67 -11.85 -17.96
CA TYR A 104 4.06 -11.47 -18.29
C TYR A 104 5.09 -12.52 -17.84
N LEU A 105 4.89 -13.14 -16.67
CA LEU A 105 5.72 -14.27 -16.23
C LEU A 105 5.71 -15.41 -17.26
N VAL A 106 4.52 -15.82 -17.72
CA VAL A 106 4.38 -16.88 -18.72
C VAL A 106 5.02 -16.48 -20.04
N ARG A 107 4.84 -15.24 -20.48
CA ARG A 107 5.46 -14.72 -21.71
C ARG A 107 6.98 -14.70 -21.64
N PHE A 108 7.58 -14.30 -20.50
CA PHE A 108 9.03 -14.36 -20.31
C PHE A 108 9.53 -15.82 -20.30
N LEU A 109 8.84 -16.72 -19.62
CA LEU A 109 9.19 -18.16 -19.64
C LEU A 109 9.11 -18.74 -21.05
N GLY A 110 8.18 -18.28 -21.89
CA GLY A 110 8.05 -18.62 -23.30
C GLY A 110 8.99 -17.83 -24.23
N ASN A 111 9.87 -16.97 -23.70
CA ASN A 111 10.76 -16.08 -24.47
C ASN A 111 10.05 -15.22 -25.53
N SER A 112 8.79 -14.85 -25.27
CA SER A 112 7.92 -14.16 -26.25
C SER A 112 8.35 -12.72 -26.56
N PHE A 113 9.13 -12.07 -25.68
CA PHE A 113 9.59 -10.69 -25.87
C PHE A 113 10.89 -10.59 -26.67
N SER A 114 11.58 -11.71 -26.95
CA SER A 114 12.87 -11.71 -27.65
C SER A 114 12.74 -11.11 -29.05
N GLY A 115 13.58 -10.11 -29.34
CA GLY A 115 13.57 -9.41 -30.63
C GLY A 115 12.41 -8.46 -30.87
N GLN A 116 11.53 -8.24 -29.88
CA GLN A 116 10.46 -7.25 -30.01
C GLN A 116 10.98 -5.81 -29.82
N THR A 117 10.37 -4.87 -30.55
CA THR A 117 10.64 -3.45 -30.37
C THR A 117 9.83 -2.87 -29.19
N PRO A 118 10.22 -1.71 -28.63
CA PRO A 118 9.47 -1.05 -27.56
C PRO A 118 8.00 -0.77 -27.95
N GLU A 119 7.74 -0.45 -29.21
CA GLU A 119 6.43 -0.16 -29.75
C GLU A 119 5.55 -1.42 -29.72
N LEU A 120 6.08 -2.58 -30.15
CA LEU A 120 5.35 -3.83 -30.12
C LEU A 120 5.00 -4.26 -28.68
N ILE A 121 5.94 -4.08 -27.73
CA ILE A 121 5.68 -4.38 -26.31
C ILE A 121 4.60 -3.44 -25.73
N SER A 122 4.61 -2.16 -26.14
CA SER A 122 3.59 -1.19 -25.74
C SER A 122 2.22 -1.55 -26.31
N ASP A 123 2.17 -1.92 -27.59
CA ASP A 123 0.94 -2.34 -28.27
C ASP A 123 0.38 -3.65 -27.67
N GLU A 124 1.24 -4.59 -27.31
CA GLU A 124 0.83 -5.83 -26.62
C GLU A 124 0.23 -5.52 -25.24
N PHE A 125 0.80 -4.57 -24.48
CA PHE A 125 0.20 -4.14 -23.23
C PHE A 125 -1.16 -3.47 -23.45
N GLY A 126 -1.27 -2.60 -24.46
CA GLY A 126 -2.53 -1.99 -24.87
C GLY A 126 -3.60 -3.01 -25.29
N THR A 127 -3.20 -4.02 -26.06
CA THR A 127 -4.07 -5.13 -26.47
C THR A 127 -4.55 -5.93 -25.25
N MET A 128 -3.65 -6.25 -24.32
CA MET A 128 -3.99 -6.96 -23.08
C MET A 128 -5.00 -6.19 -22.23
N LEU A 129 -4.94 -4.86 -22.19
CA LEU A 129 -5.92 -4.03 -21.49
C LEU A 129 -7.28 -4.02 -22.16
N ASN A 130 -7.33 -4.15 -23.50
CA ASN A 130 -8.55 -4.10 -24.29
C ASN A 130 -9.17 -5.49 -24.55
N GLU A 131 -8.41 -6.59 -24.35
CA GLU A 131 -8.86 -7.97 -24.54
C GLU A 131 -8.91 -8.73 -23.21
N PRO A 132 -9.91 -8.49 -22.35
CA PRO A 132 -10.01 -9.09 -21.02
C PRO A 132 -10.04 -10.62 -21.03
N THR A 133 -10.49 -11.23 -22.13
CA THR A 133 -10.56 -12.69 -22.30
C THR A 133 -9.18 -13.36 -22.22
N SER A 134 -8.14 -12.70 -22.69
CA SER A 134 -6.75 -13.21 -22.65
C SER A 134 -6.18 -13.21 -21.23
N VAL A 135 -6.64 -12.31 -20.37
CA VAL A 135 -6.20 -12.14 -18.98
C VAL A 135 -7.07 -12.95 -18.01
N MET A 136 -8.31 -13.23 -18.37
CA MET A 136 -9.31 -13.87 -17.51
C MET A 136 -8.83 -15.18 -16.84
N PRO A 137 -8.14 -16.13 -17.53
CA PRO A 137 -7.65 -17.35 -16.87
C PRO A 137 -6.66 -17.05 -15.74
N TYR A 138 -5.77 -16.10 -15.93
CA TYR A 138 -4.79 -15.68 -14.93
C TYR A 138 -5.47 -14.96 -13.75
N PHE A 139 -6.50 -14.13 -14.02
CA PHE A 139 -7.32 -13.47 -13.01
C PHE A 139 -8.04 -14.49 -12.12
N LEU A 140 -8.71 -15.47 -12.71
CA LEU A 140 -9.39 -16.52 -11.96
C LEU A 140 -8.41 -17.37 -11.16
N LEU A 141 -7.28 -17.77 -11.77
CA LEU A 141 -6.25 -18.53 -11.07
C LEU A 141 -5.73 -17.78 -9.85
N PHE A 142 -5.40 -16.49 -10.00
CA PHE A 142 -4.89 -15.65 -8.91
C PHE A 142 -5.93 -15.45 -7.82
N ALA A 143 -7.18 -15.14 -8.18
CA ALA A 143 -8.27 -14.97 -7.23
C ALA A 143 -8.53 -16.26 -6.43
N LEU A 144 -8.60 -17.40 -7.09
CA LEU A 144 -8.78 -18.71 -6.44
C LEU A 144 -7.62 -19.05 -5.50
N LEU A 145 -6.38 -18.78 -5.92
CA LEU A 145 -5.21 -18.98 -5.06
C LEU A 145 -5.25 -18.10 -3.81
N THR A 146 -5.64 -16.83 -3.96
CA THR A 146 -5.81 -15.90 -2.83
C THR A 146 -6.90 -16.40 -1.87
N ILE A 147 -8.06 -16.78 -2.37
CA ILE A 147 -9.17 -17.32 -1.58
C ILE A 147 -8.72 -18.58 -0.84
N TRP A 148 -8.07 -19.50 -1.51
CA TRP A 148 -7.60 -20.76 -0.94
C TRP A 148 -6.60 -20.56 0.20
N LEU A 149 -5.65 -19.62 0.03
CA LEU A 149 -4.67 -19.29 1.08
C LEU A 149 -5.36 -18.70 2.31
N VAL A 150 -6.29 -17.75 2.13
CA VAL A 150 -7.03 -17.15 3.25
C VAL A 150 -7.94 -18.18 3.93
N ALA A 151 -8.58 -19.07 3.17
CA ALA A 151 -9.43 -20.14 3.68
C ALA A 151 -8.70 -21.13 4.60
N ARG A 152 -7.36 -21.25 4.46
CA ARG A 152 -6.50 -22.06 5.35
C ARG A 152 -6.28 -21.41 6.72
N GLY A 153 -6.65 -20.17 6.89
CA GLY A 153 -6.50 -19.42 8.14
C GLY A 153 -5.13 -18.76 8.30
N VAL A 154 -4.98 -17.97 9.38
CA VAL A 154 -3.80 -17.13 9.61
C VAL A 154 -2.53 -17.98 9.70
N ASN A 155 -2.46 -18.95 10.60
CA ASN A 155 -1.23 -19.71 10.87
C ASN A 155 -0.83 -20.65 9.73
N LYS A 156 -1.79 -21.40 9.16
CA LYS A 156 -1.52 -22.42 8.12
C LYS A 156 -1.58 -21.87 6.69
N GLY A 157 -2.16 -20.70 6.49
CA GLY A 157 -2.27 -20.05 5.18
C GLY A 157 -1.35 -18.83 5.10
N ILE A 158 -1.78 -17.74 5.72
CA ILE A 158 -1.15 -16.42 5.59
C ILE A 158 0.27 -16.39 6.14
N GLU A 159 0.46 -16.81 7.39
CA GLU A 159 1.78 -16.77 8.03
C GLU A 159 2.75 -17.78 7.40
N THR A 160 2.28 -18.98 7.04
CA THR A 160 3.12 -19.97 6.39
C THR A 160 3.55 -19.49 5.00
N ALA A 161 2.64 -18.90 4.21
CA ALA A 161 2.98 -18.32 2.91
C ALA A 161 4.00 -17.18 3.08
N ALA A 162 3.76 -16.23 3.99
CA ALA A 162 4.69 -15.13 4.24
C ALA A 162 6.06 -15.63 4.72
N ARG A 163 6.10 -16.62 5.62
CA ARG A 163 7.36 -17.18 6.15
C ARG A 163 8.21 -17.87 5.07
N LEU A 164 7.57 -18.49 4.09
CA LEU A 164 8.25 -19.16 2.98
C LEU A 164 8.63 -18.17 1.87
N LEU A 165 7.68 -17.31 1.47
CA LEU A 165 7.84 -16.44 0.31
C LEU A 165 8.70 -15.21 0.59
N MET A 166 8.65 -14.63 1.80
CA MET A 166 9.40 -13.41 2.11
C MET A 166 10.93 -13.57 2.02
N PRO A 167 11.56 -14.61 2.60
CA PRO A 167 13.00 -14.79 2.42
C PRO A 167 13.41 -14.95 0.95
N LEU A 168 12.62 -15.70 0.18
CA LEU A 168 12.85 -15.87 -1.26
C LEU A 168 12.67 -14.58 -2.02
N PHE A 169 11.63 -13.79 -1.65
CA PHE A 169 11.40 -12.46 -2.19
C PHE A 169 12.61 -11.54 -1.97
N PHE A 170 13.11 -11.42 -0.72
CA PHE A 170 14.27 -10.58 -0.42
C PHE A 170 15.52 -11.03 -1.17
N LEU A 171 15.76 -12.35 -1.22
CA LEU A 171 16.89 -12.91 -1.96
C LEU A 171 16.83 -12.53 -3.45
N LEU A 172 15.70 -12.79 -4.10
CA LEU A 172 15.52 -12.49 -5.52
C LEU A 172 15.63 -10.98 -5.79
N LEU A 173 15.04 -10.13 -4.93
CA LEU A 173 15.10 -8.69 -5.09
C LEU A 173 16.55 -8.16 -4.98
N ILE A 174 17.32 -8.65 -4.02
CA ILE A 174 18.73 -8.30 -3.85
C ILE A 174 19.56 -8.77 -5.06
N CYS A 175 19.33 -10.01 -5.52
CA CYS A 175 20.00 -10.53 -6.70
C CYS A 175 19.69 -9.71 -7.96
N LEU A 176 18.43 -9.33 -8.17
CA LEU A 176 18.00 -8.48 -9.28
C LEU A 176 18.58 -7.08 -9.20
N ALA A 177 18.60 -6.48 -8.01
CA ALA A 177 19.23 -5.18 -7.79
C ALA A 177 20.74 -5.23 -8.08
N ALA A 178 21.44 -6.25 -7.57
CA ALA A 178 22.86 -6.43 -7.83
C ALA A 178 23.12 -6.66 -9.34
N TYR A 179 22.32 -7.49 -10.00
CA TYR A 179 22.40 -7.70 -11.44
C TYR A 179 22.22 -6.38 -12.20
N SER A 180 21.15 -5.61 -11.90
CA SER A 180 20.87 -4.33 -12.54
C SER A 180 22.01 -3.33 -12.38
N VAL A 181 22.51 -3.17 -11.14
CA VAL A 181 23.62 -2.27 -10.84
C VAL A 181 24.89 -2.68 -11.58
N ILE A 182 25.29 -3.95 -11.51
CA ILE A 182 26.55 -4.43 -12.11
C ILE A 182 26.52 -4.32 -13.64
N THR A 183 25.44 -4.80 -14.26
CA THR A 183 25.33 -4.82 -15.74
C THR A 183 25.18 -3.44 -16.35
N SER A 184 24.71 -2.46 -15.58
CA SER A 184 24.51 -1.08 -16.05
C SER A 184 25.72 -0.15 -15.80
N ILE A 185 26.81 -0.64 -15.15
CA ILE A 185 28.05 0.14 -14.95
C ILE A 185 28.68 0.55 -16.28
N PRO A 186 28.89 -0.35 -17.26
CA PRO A 186 29.60 0.01 -18.50
C PRO A 186 28.89 1.09 -19.32
N SER A 187 27.55 1.14 -19.27
CA SER A 187 26.74 2.14 -19.98
C SER A 187 26.58 3.46 -19.19
N GLY A 188 27.12 3.55 -17.96
CA GLY A 188 26.89 4.69 -17.06
C GLY A 188 25.50 4.73 -16.44
N GLY A 189 24.63 3.75 -16.70
CA GLY A 189 23.25 3.67 -16.18
C GLY A 189 23.21 3.66 -14.67
N THR A 190 24.12 2.93 -14.02
CA THR A 190 24.23 2.87 -12.56
C THR A 190 24.55 4.23 -11.95
N GLY A 191 25.51 4.96 -12.51
CA GLY A 191 25.86 6.31 -12.02
C GLY A 191 24.67 7.26 -12.12
N LYS A 192 23.98 7.27 -13.27
CA LYS A 192 22.77 8.07 -13.47
C LYS A 192 21.65 7.70 -12.48
N ALA A 193 21.44 6.40 -12.24
CA ALA A 193 20.42 5.92 -11.29
C ALA A 193 20.73 6.33 -9.86
N LEU A 194 21.97 6.19 -9.40
CA LEU A 194 22.38 6.59 -8.05
C LEU A 194 22.26 8.10 -7.85
N THR A 195 22.69 8.90 -8.83
CA THR A 195 22.50 10.36 -8.78
C THR A 195 21.02 10.71 -8.74
N PHE A 196 20.20 10.10 -9.58
CA PHE A 196 18.75 10.34 -9.61
C PHE A 196 18.06 9.98 -8.29
N MET A 197 18.42 8.84 -7.69
CA MET A 197 17.77 8.35 -6.46
C MET A 197 18.26 9.02 -5.19
N PHE A 198 19.53 9.50 -5.15
CA PHE A 198 20.16 9.92 -3.89
C PHE A 198 20.74 11.33 -3.90
N THR A 199 20.77 12.02 -5.04
CA THR A 199 21.20 13.43 -5.10
C THR A 199 19.97 14.32 -5.24
N PRO A 200 19.53 15.00 -4.17
CA PRO A 200 18.29 15.77 -4.21
C PRO A 200 18.44 17.08 -4.98
N ASP A 201 17.49 17.31 -5.87
CA ASP A 201 17.24 18.61 -6.48
C ASP A 201 16.04 19.26 -5.79
N PHE A 202 16.31 20.13 -4.82
CA PHE A 202 15.27 20.77 -4.03
C PHE A 202 14.36 21.70 -4.86
N SER A 203 14.75 22.11 -6.06
CA SER A 203 13.90 22.90 -6.97
C SER A 203 12.70 22.10 -7.47
N LYS A 204 12.78 20.77 -7.44
CA LYS A 204 11.69 19.84 -7.80
C LYS A 204 10.67 19.60 -6.69
N ILE A 205 10.89 20.13 -5.49
CA ILE A 205 9.92 20.03 -4.40
C ILE A 205 8.74 20.96 -4.69
N THR A 206 7.65 20.35 -5.12
CA THR A 206 6.37 21.03 -5.36
C THR A 206 5.30 20.47 -4.44
N PRO A 207 4.18 21.19 -4.22
CA PRO A 207 3.04 20.65 -3.49
C PRO A 207 2.51 19.34 -4.05
N GLN A 208 2.57 19.16 -5.38
CA GLN A 208 2.20 17.92 -6.06
C GLN A 208 3.12 16.77 -5.65
N VAL A 209 4.42 16.98 -5.65
CA VAL A 209 5.41 15.99 -5.21
C VAL A 209 5.18 15.60 -3.75
N ALA A 210 4.90 16.59 -2.88
CA ALA A 210 4.62 16.33 -1.47
C ALA A 210 3.33 15.51 -1.29
N THR A 211 2.27 15.83 -2.04
CA THR A 211 1.00 15.08 -1.99
C THR A 211 1.16 13.66 -2.52
N SER A 212 1.88 13.49 -3.63
CA SER A 212 2.20 12.20 -4.22
C SER A 212 3.00 11.33 -3.24
N ALA A 213 4.05 11.89 -2.63
CA ALA A 213 4.88 11.20 -1.65
C ALA A 213 4.09 10.76 -0.41
N LEU A 214 3.17 11.61 0.09
CA LEU A 214 2.30 11.26 1.21
C LEU A 214 1.30 10.16 0.82
N GLY A 215 0.68 10.26 -0.37
CA GLY A 215 -0.20 9.23 -0.90
C GLY A 215 0.53 7.89 -1.07
N GLN A 216 1.75 7.91 -1.59
CA GLN A 216 2.58 6.72 -1.75
C GLN A 216 2.98 6.13 -0.40
N ALA A 217 3.32 6.93 0.60
CA ALA A 217 3.65 6.46 1.95
C ALA A 217 2.46 5.73 2.61
N CYS A 218 1.24 6.27 2.47
CA CYS A 218 0.03 5.63 2.97
C CYS A 218 -0.26 4.31 2.24
N PHE A 219 -0.11 4.31 0.92
CA PHE A 219 -0.38 3.13 0.09
C PHE A 219 0.64 2.02 0.34
N SER A 220 1.94 2.35 0.42
CA SER A 220 3.04 1.39 0.57
C SER A 220 2.90 0.57 1.85
N ILE A 221 2.73 1.23 2.99
CA ILE A 221 2.55 0.55 4.29
C ILE A 221 1.18 -0.13 4.38
N GLY A 222 0.20 0.27 3.55
CA GLY A 222 -1.16 -0.29 3.57
C GLY A 222 -2.01 0.20 4.73
N ILE A 223 -1.76 1.43 5.23
CA ILE A 223 -2.56 2.04 6.30
C ILE A 223 -3.92 2.52 5.79
N GLY A 224 -4.90 2.57 6.69
CA GLY A 224 -6.28 2.95 6.34
C GLY A 224 -7.07 1.86 5.61
N ASN A 225 -6.52 0.65 5.48
CA ASN A 225 -7.14 -0.49 4.80
C ASN A 225 -7.65 -1.56 5.78
N ALA A 226 -7.69 -1.27 7.07
CA ALA A 226 -8.05 -2.19 8.15
C ALA A 226 -7.19 -3.47 8.22
N ILE A 227 -6.14 -3.61 7.41
CA ILE A 227 -5.25 -4.77 7.38
C ILE A 227 -4.48 -4.86 8.70
N MET A 228 -3.79 -3.77 9.07
CA MET A 228 -2.96 -3.74 10.26
C MET A 228 -3.80 -3.73 11.54
N LEU A 229 -5.03 -3.21 11.47
CA LEU A 229 -6.06 -3.37 12.51
C LEU A 229 -6.37 -4.87 12.73
N THR A 230 -6.65 -5.60 11.65
CA THR A 230 -6.93 -7.04 11.71
C THR A 230 -5.71 -7.82 12.20
N TYR A 231 -4.51 -7.49 11.71
CA TYR A 231 -3.27 -8.14 12.18
C TYR A 231 -2.92 -7.78 13.63
N GLY A 232 -3.32 -6.60 14.08
CA GLY A 232 -3.24 -6.20 15.49
C GLY A 232 -3.96 -7.17 16.42
N SER A 233 -5.15 -7.66 16.02
CA SER A 233 -5.90 -8.64 16.83
C SER A 233 -5.20 -10.00 16.96
N TYR A 234 -4.28 -10.31 16.04
CA TYR A 234 -3.46 -11.53 16.09
C TYR A 234 -2.09 -11.30 16.76
N LEU A 235 -1.76 -10.06 17.14
CA LEU A 235 -0.46 -9.70 17.67
C LEU A 235 -0.35 -10.12 19.15
N PRO A 236 0.62 -10.99 19.53
CA PRO A 236 0.81 -11.40 20.91
C PRO A 236 1.17 -10.21 21.83
N LYS A 237 0.76 -10.28 23.10
CA LYS A 237 1.01 -9.21 24.09
C LYS A 237 2.50 -8.97 24.38
N ASN A 238 3.36 -9.96 24.19
CA ASN A 238 4.81 -9.83 24.36
C ASN A 238 5.54 -9.08 23.23
N VAL A 239 4.83 -8.76 22.12
CA VAL A 239 5.39 -7.98 21.01
C VAL A 239 5.19 -6.50 21.27
N SER A 240 6.28 -5.71 21.20
CA SER A 240 6.24 -4.26 21.31
C SER A 240 5.61 -3.63 20.07
N ILE A 241 4.44 -3.00 20.21
CA ILE A 241 3.76 -2.29 19.10
C ILE A 241 4.65 -1.19 18.49
N PRO A 242 5.29 -0.29 19.29
CA PRO A 242 6.13 0.75 18.72
C PRO A 242 7.30 0.21 17.89
N LYS A 243 7.98 -0.84 18.38
CA LYS A 243 9.08 -1.48 17.63
C LYS A 243 8.57 -2.19 16.38
N ALA A 244 7.42 -2.86 16.45
CA ALA A 244 6.81 -3.52 15.29
C ALA A 244 6.44 -2.50 14.21
N ALA A 245 5.82 -1.37 14.57
CA ALA A 245 5.45 -0.33 13.62
C ALA A 245 6.68 0.24 12.88
N VAL A 246 7.73 0.57 13.63
CA VAL A 246 9.00 1.06 13.05
C VAL A 246 9.66 -0.01 12.17
N GLY A 247 9.73 -1.25 12.65
CA GLY A 247 10.35 -2.36 11.92
C GLY A 247 9.66 -2.67 10.59
N ILE A 248 8.32 -2.66 10.57
CA ILE A 248 7.54 -2.88 9.34
C ILE A 248 7.78 -1.73 8.36
N SER A 249 7.69 -0.48 8.81
CA SER A 249 7.88 0.70 7.97
C SER A 249 9.31 0.78 7.41
N LEU A 250 10.32 0.40 8.20
CA LEU A 250 11.70 0.33 7.74
C LEU A 250 11.88 -0.77 6.68
N ALA A 251 11.32 -1.96 6.91
CA ALA A 251 11.38 -3.05 5.93
C ALA A 251 10.71 -2.67 4.60
N ASP A 252 9.53 -2.04 4.67
CA ASP A 252 8.81 -1.51 3.51
C ASP A 252 9.66 -0.51 2.70
N THR A 253 10.24 0.48 3.39
CA THR A 253 11.10 1.50 2.77
C THR A 253 12.35 0.90 2.13
N LEU A 254 13.02 -0.05 2.82
CA LEU A 254 14.20 -0.73 2.29
C LEU A 254 13.87 -1.53 1.03
N VAL A 255 12.73 -2.21 1.00
CA VAL A 255 12.26 -2.92 -0.20
C VAL A 255 11.99 -1.94 -1.33
N ALA A 256 11.32 -0.83 -1.09
CA ALA A 256 11.06 0.18 -2.10
C ALA A 256 12.37 0.75 -2.70
N LEU A 257 13.36 1.06 -1.86
CA LEU A 257 14.68 1.50 -2.32
C LEU A 257 15.43 0.43 -3.13
N THR A 258 15.39 -0.83 -2.67
CA THR A 258 16.04 -1.93 -3.39
C THR A 258 15.35 -2.20 -4.72
N ALA A 259 14.01 -2.07 -4.79
CA ALA A 259 13.26 -2.15 -6.03
C ALA A 259 13.66 -1.03 -7.02
N GLY A 260 13.86 0.20 -6.52
CA GLY A 260 14.43 1.29 -7.32
C GLY A 260 15.79 0.94 -7.90
N LEU A 261 16.69 0.35 -7.09
CA LEU A 261 18.01 -0.12 -7.56
C LEU A 261 17.91 -1.30 -8.54
N ALA A 262 16.86 -2.11 -8.48
CA ALA A 262 16.63 -3.16 -9.47
C ALA A 262 16.13 -2.60 -10.82
N ILE A 263 15.44 -1.46 -10.82
CA ILE A 263 14.75 -0.91 -12.00
C ILE A 263 15.54 0.20 -12.66
N PHE A 264 15.92 1.26 -11.93
CA PHE A 264 16.47 2.48 -12.53
C PHE A 264 17.81 2.30 -13.25
N PRO A 265 18.79 1.49 -12.78
CA PRO A 265 20.03 1.30 -13.53
C PRO A 265 19.79 0.76 -14.95
N ILE A 266 18.90 -0.23 -15.09
CA ILE A 266 18.55 -0.83 -16.38
C ILE A 266 17.80 0.18 -17.25
N VAL A 267 16.86 0.94 -16.68
CA VAL A 267 16.11 1.99 -17.42
C VAL A 267 17.06 3.05 -17.98
N PHE A 268 18.00 3.56 -17.17
CA PHE A 268 18.97 4.54 -17.62
C PHE A 268 20.02 3.96 -18.59
N ALA A 269 20.42 2.69 -18.40
CA ALA A 269 21.34 2.00 -19.31
C ALA A 269 20.80 1.89 -20.73
N ASN A 270 19.48 1.69 -20.86
CA ASN A 270 18.79 1.55 -22.14
C ASN A 270 18.20 2.90 -22.64
N ASN A 271 18.47 4.03 -21.98
CA ASN A 271 17.94 5.36 -22.31
C ASN A 271 16.40 5.39 -22.47
N LEU A 272 15.70 4.58 -21.66
CA LEU A 272 14.25 4.50 -21.67
C LEU A 272 13.64 5.63 -20.84
N SER A 273 12.46 6.10 -21.26
CA SER A 273 11.68 7.08 -20.52
C SER A 273 10.93 6.44 -19.34
N PHE A 274 10.64 7.23 -18.32
CA PHE A 274 9.77 6.83 -17.24
C PHE A 274 8.33 6.96 -17.71
N ASN A 275 7.71 5.84 -18.10
CA ASN A 275 6.28 5.81 -18.36
C ASN A 275 5.52 5.92 -17.04
N ALA A 276 4.52 6.80 -16.98
CA ALA A 276 3.69 6.96 -15.80
C ALA A 276 2.88 5.70 -15.45
N GLY A 277 2.62 5.49 -14.18
CA GLY A 277 1.75 4.39 -13.72
C GLY A 277 2.29 2.99 -14.06
N ALA A 278 1.43 2.16 -14.62
CA ALA A 278 1.74 0.76 -14.96
C ALA A 278 2.80 0.61 -16.08
N GLY A 279 3.01 1.64 -16.88
CA GLY A 279 3.92 1.58 -18.05
C GLY A 279 5.37 1.26 -17.67
N ILE A 280 5.88 1.75 -16.54
CA ILE A 280 7.25 1.41 -16.10
C ILE A 280 7.42 -0.10 -15.89
N PHE A 281 6.38 -0.78 -15.42
CA PHE A 281 6.42 -2.17 -15.05
C PHE A 281 6.11 -3.11 -16.23
N PHE A 282 5.14 -2.72 -17.07
CA PHE A 282 4.64 -3.57 -18.15
C PHE A 282 5.11 -3.17 -19.55
N ILE A 283 5.77 -2.01 -19.70
CA ILE A 283 6.36 -1.57 -20.98
C ILE A 283 7.87 -1.39 -20.82
N THR A 284 8.31 -0.48 -19.93
CA THR A 284 9.71 -0.10 -19.82
C THR A 284 10.60 -1.27 -19.40
N LEU A 285 10.24 -2.01 -18.36
CA LEU A 285 11.02 -3.16 -17.89
C LEU A 285 11.03 -4.33 -18.88
N PRO A 286 9.89 -4.78 -19.45
CA PRO A 286 9.91 -5.81 -20.47
C PRO A 286 10.77 -5.42 -21.70
N THR A 287 10.71 -4.16 -22.13
CA THR A 287 11.58 -3.65 -23.20
C THR A 287 13.05 -3.79 -22.83
N ALA A 288 13.43 -3.38 -21.63
CA ALA A 288 14.82 -3.48 -21.16
C ALA A 288 15.31 -4.93 -20.98
N LEU A 289 14.41 -5.86 -20.70
CA LEU A 289 14.69 -7.25 -20.42
C LEU A 289 14.34 -8.20 -21.58
N ALA A 290 13.90 -7.69 -22.73
CA ALA A 290 13.40 -8.48 -23.85
C ALA A 290 14.35 -9.61 -24.28
N ASN A 291 15.66 -9.35 -24.31
CA ASN A 291 16.69 -10.31 -24.69
C ASN A 291 17.20 -11.17 -23.50
N TYR A 292 16.70 -10.95 -22.29
CA TYR A 292 17.13 -11.63 -21.06
C TYR A 292 15.93 -12.31 -20.39
N TRP A 293 15.29 -13.26 -21.11
CA TRP A 293 14.06 -13.91 -20.69
C TRP A 293 14.10 -14.45 -19.25
N TYR A 294 15.23 -15.02 -18.82
CA TYR A 294 15.41 -15.58 -17.47
C TYR A 294 15.41 -14.51 -16.38
N ILE A 295 15.94 -13.31 -16.65
CA ILE A 295 15.89 -12.17 -15.71
C ILE A 295 14.45 -11.60 -15.64
N GLY A 296 13.81 -11.45 -16.80
CA GLY A 296 12.41 -11.02 -16.86
C GLY A 296 11.49 -12.01 -16.13
N ALA A 297 11.66 -13.31 -16.35
CA ALA A 297 10.92 -14.35 -15.64
C ALA A 297 11.15 -14.28 -14.12
N ALA A 298 12.41 -14.13 -13.66
CA ALA A 298 12.73 -13.99 -12.23
C ALA A 298 12.09 -12.74 -11.63
N PHE A 299 12.08 -11.61 -12.36
CA PHE A 299 11.45 -10.36 -11.92
C PHE A 299 9.93 -10.50 -11.77
N PHE A 300 9.24 -11.04 -12.79
CA PHE A 300 7.79 -11.22 -12.72
C PHE A 300 7.37 -12.34 -11.73
N PHE A 301 8.22 -13.33 -11.49
CA PHE A 301 8.03 -14.31 -10.44
C PHE A 301 8.14 -13.69 -9.04
N LEU A 302 9.11 -12.81 -8.81
CA LEU A 302 9.21 -11.96 -7.62
C LEU A 302 7.95 -11.13 -7.43
N ALA A 303 7.50 -10.44 -8.49
CA ALA A 303 6.30 -9.62 -8.48
C ALA A 303 5.03 -10.44 -8.15
N PHE A 304 4.93 -11.66 -8.64
CA PHE A 304 3.86 -12.58 -8.30
C PHE A 304 3.84 -12.93 -6.81
N PHE A 305 4.99 -13.17 -6.19
CA PHE A 305 5.05 -13.40 -4.74
C PHE A 305 4.63 -12.16 -3.93
N ALA A 306 5.09 -10.99 -4.34
CA ALA A 306 4.65 -9.73 -3.75
C ALA A 306 3.13 -9.55 -3.88
N ALA A 307 2.56 -9.91 -5.03
CA ALA A 307 1.13 -9.83 -5.26
C ALA A 307 0.33 -10.76 -4.35
N ILE A 308 0.76 -12.02 -4.17
CA ILE A 308 0.07 -13.01 -3.34
C ILE A 308 0.04 -12.58 -1.87
N THR A 309 1.16 -12.14 -1.30
CA THR A 309 1.21 -11.74 0.11
C THR A 309 0.32 -10.54 0.40
N SER A 310 0.27 -9.58 -0.51
CA SER A 310 -0.61 -8.41 -0.38
C SER A 310 -2.08 -8.74 -0.60
N SER A 311 -2.44 -9.55 -1.61
CA SER A 311 -3.84 -9.92 -1.88
C SER A 311 -4.48 -10.69 -0.72
N VAL A 312 -3.73 -11.61 -0.13
CA VAL A 312 -4.15 -12.39 1.04
C VAL A 312 -4.44 -11.45 2.22
N SER A 313 -3.60 -10.46 2.43
CA SER A 313 -3.75 -9.46 3.50
C SER A 313 -4.94 -8.52 3.27
N LEU A 314 -5.16 -8.11 2.02
CA LEU A 314 -6.30 -7.27 1.62
C LEU A 314 -7.65 -8.00 1.75
N LEU A 315 -7.69 -9.31 1.52
CA LEU A 315 -8.91 -10.11 1.66
C LEU A 315 -9.28 -10.37 3.13
N GLU A 316 -8.28 -10.47 4.01
CA GLU A 316 -8.44 -10.89 5.41
C GLU A 316 -9.41 -10.03 6.24
N PRO A 317 -9.40 -8.67 6.20
CA PRO A 317 -10.34 -7.85 6.98
C PRO A 317 -11.80 -8.16 6.71
N SER A 318 -12.16 -8.35 5.45
CA SER A 318 -13.52 -8.68 5.03
C SER A 318 -13.92 -10.10 5.46
N VAL A 319 -13.00 -11.05 5.33
CA VAL A 319 -13.22 -12.44 5.76
C VAL A 319 -13.41 -12.53 7.27
N ALA A 320 -12.56 -11.86 8.04
CA ALA A 320 -12.64 -11.82 9.49
C ALA A 320 -13.99 -11.23 9.95
N TYR A 321 -14.43 -10.14 9.33
CA TYR A 321 -15.71 -9.51 9.64
C TYR A 321 -16.91 -10.42 9.31
N VAL A 322 -16.93 -11.03 8.11
CA VAL A 322 -18.02 -11.92 7.71
C VAL A 322 -18.07 -13.17 8.61
N ALA A 323 -16.91 -13.74 8.94
CA ALA A 323 -16.84 -14.87 9.86
C ALA A 323 -17.41 -14.55 11.24
N GLU A 324 -17.01 -13.41 11.82
CA GLU A 324 -17.47 -12.96 13.13
C GLU A 324 -18.96 -12.62 13.12
N LYS A 325 -19.39 -11.76 12.20
CA LYS A 325 -20.78 -11.25 12.17
C LYS A 325 -21.82 -12.34 11.95
N TYR A 326 -21.52 -13.31 11.10
CA TYR A 326 -22.46 -14.38 10.74
C TYR A 326 -22.15 -15.72 11.42
N ASN A 327 -21.20 -15.73 12.37
CA ASN A 327 -20.76 -16.93 13.09
C ASN A 327 -20.38 -18.08 12.14
N LEU A 328 -19.64 -17.74 11.06
CA LEU A 328 -19.21 -18.69 10.05
C LEU A 328 -17.78 -19.17 10.32
N THR A 329 -17.49 -20.39 9.86
CA THR A 329 -16.08 -20.81 9.79
C THR A 329 -15.31 -19.94 8.84
N LYS A 330 -14.04 -19.66 9.16
CA LYS A 330 -13.15 -18.85 8.31
C LYS A 330 -13.14 -19.33 6.86
N LYS A 331 -13.16 -20.66 6.66
CA LYS A 331 -13.21 -21.28 5.33
C LYS A 331 -14.46 -20.83 4.55
N LYS A 332 -15.65 -20.91 5.16
CA LYS A 332 -16.91 -20.49 4.50
C LYS A 332 -16.90 -18.99 4.22
N ALA A 333 -16.48 -18.18 5.18
CA ALA A 333 -16.38 -16.72 5.02
C ALA A 333 -15.41 -16.34 3.90
N ALA A 334 -14.25 -17.00 3.80
CA ALA A 334 -13.25 -16.74 2.74
C ALA A 334 -13.81 -17.02 1.35
N TRP A 335 -14.55 -18.12 1.16
CA TRP A 335 -15.17 -18.42 -0.13
C TRP A 335 -16.29 -17.43 -0.48
N ILE A 336 -17.18 -17.09 0.46
CA ILE A 336 -18.26 -16.12 0.23
C ILE A 336 -17.69 -14.76 -0.16
N THR A 337 -16.77 -14.25 0.66
CA THR A 337 -16.15 -12.92 0.43
C THR A 337 -15.30 -12.93 -0.83
N GLY A 338 -14.55 -14.00 -1.06
CA GLY A 338 -13.71 -14.16 -2.23
C GLY A 338 -14.49 -14.22 -3.53
N PHE A 339 -15.63 -14.90 -3.58
CA PHE A 339 -16.51 -14.86 -4.76
C PHE A 339 -17.08 -13.46 -4.99
N ALA A 340 -17.48 -12.74 -3.93
CA ALA A 340 -17.96 -11.37 -4.06
C ALA A 340 -16.86 -10.45 -4.65
N ILE A 341 -15.61 -10.57 -4.16
CA ILE A 341 -14.45 -9.82 -4.67
C ILE A 341 -14.17 -10.19 -6.13
N THR A 342 -14.23 -11.46 -6.49
CA THR A 342 -14.03 -11.92 -7.87
C THR A 342 -15.11 -11.34 -8.79
N ALA A 343 -16.37 -11.31 -8.35
CA ALA A 343 -17.46 -10.70 -9.10
C ALA A 343 -17.23 -9.19 -9.35
N PHE A 344 -16.79 -8.44 -8.31
CA PHE A 344 -16.38 -7.04 -8.48
C PHE A 344 -15.16 -6.90 -9.40
N GLY A 345 -14.21 -7.83 -9.31
CA GLY A 345 -13.01 -7.86 -10.14
C GLY A 345 -13.32 -8.02 -11.63
N PHE A 346 -14.39 -8.75 -11.98
CA PHE A 346 -14.87 -8.78 -13.38
C PHE A 346 -15.22 -7.38 -13.89
N GLY A 347 -15.85 -6.52 -13.07
CA GLY A 347 -16.10 -5.13 -13.45
C GLY A 347 -14.81 -4.39 -13.82
N SER A 348 -13.75 -4.56 -13.04
CA SER A 348 -12.43 -3.97 -13.31
C SER A 348 -11.70 -4.63 -14.49
N LEU A 349 -11.91 -5.92 -14.74
CA LEU A 349 -11.34 -6.65 -15.86
C LEU A 349 -11.93 -6.22 -17.20
N TYR A 350 -13.26 -5.99 -17.25
CA TYR A 350 -13.98 -5.65 -18.48
C TYR A 350 -14.15 -4.15 -18.71
N SER A 351 -13.83 -3.30 -17.73
CA SER A 351 -14.01 -1.85 -17.84
C SER A 351 -12.87 -1.08 -17.20
N GLN A 352 -11.99 -0.52 -18.03
CA GLN A 352 -10.92 0.38 -17.59
C GLN A 352 -11.46 1.57 -16.80
N LYS A 353 -12.63 2.13 -17.18
CA LYS A 353 -13.27 3.22 -16.44
C LYS A 353 -13.69 2.80 -15.03
N PHE A 354 -14.17 1.57 -14.88
CA PHE A 354 -14.54 1.02 -13.57
C PHE A 354 -13.30 0.76 -12.71
N PHE A 355 -12.24 0.21 -13.31
CA PHE A 355 -10.93 0.04 -12.67
C PHE A 355 -10.42 1.37 -12.11
N GLU A 356 -10.33 2.40 -12.97
CA GLU A 356 -9.87 3.74 -12.58
C GLU A 356 -10.79 4.40 -11.55
N PHE A 357 -12.10 4.20 -11.65
CA PHE A 357 -13.04 4.71 -10.65
C PHE A 357 -12.78 4.11 -9.27
N ILE A 358 -12.50 2.82 -9.18
CA ILE A 358 -12.21 2.18 -7.89
C ILE A 358 -10.82 2.56 -7.40
N ASP A 359 -9.77 2.42 -8.21
CA ASP A 359 -8.37 2.63 -7.81
C ASP A 359 -8.10 4.10 -7.51
N THR A 360 -8.14 4.94 -8.54
CA THR A 360 -7.76 6.35 -8.46
C THR A 360 -8.92 7.29 -8.12
N GLY A 361 -10.16 6.77 -8.09
CA GLY A 361 -11.34 7.56 -7.81
C GLY A 361 -11.89 7.41 -6.39
N LEU A 362 -11.82 6.23 -5.80
CA LEU A 362 -12.54 5.95 -4.56
C LEU A 362 -11.66 5.35 -3.46
N ALA A 363 -11.06 4.18 -3.69
CA ALA A 363 -10.39 3.44 -2.63
C ALA A 363 -9.14 4.15 -2.11
N GLY A 364 -8.22 4.52 -3.01
CA GLY A 364 -6.96 5.18 -2.68
C GLY A 364 -7.12 6.61 -2.16
N PRO A 365 -7.79 7.52 -2.90
CA PRO A 365 -7.83 8.93 -2.52
C PRO A 365 -8.87 9.28 -1.45
N ILE A 366 -9.88 8.44 -1.22
CA ILE A 366 -11.00 8.77 -0.31
C ILE A 366 -11.12 7.80 0.85
N LEU A 367 -11.38 6.50 0.57
CA LEU A 367 -11.73 5.56 1.64
C LEU A 367 -10.59 5.28 2.59
N ALA A 368 -9.39 4.99 2.08
CA ALA A 368 -8.24 4.69 2.92
C ALA A 368 -7.77 5.91 3.74
N PRO A 369 -7.62 7.14 3.19
CA PRO A 369 -7.28 8.32 3.98
C PRO A 369 -8.36 8.70 5.00
N LEU A 370 -9.64 8.56 4.67
CA LEU A 370 -10.73 8.83 5.62
C LEU A 370 -10.74 7.81 6.77
N SER A 371 -10.53 6.53 6.45
CA SER A 371 -10.35 5.48 7.45
C SER A 371 -9.18 5.80 8.39
N ALA A 372 -7.99 6.06 7.83
CA ALA A 372 -6.80 6.40 8.60
C ALA A 372 -7.00 7.64 9.49
N LEU A 373 -7.67 8.68 8.96
CA LEU A 373 -8.02 9.88 9.73
C LEU A 373 -8.91 9.54 10.93
N LEU A 374 -9.98 8.77 10.73
CA LEU A 374 -10.88 8.36 11.83
C LEU A 374 -10.16 7.50 12.86
N ILE A 375 -9.25 6.63 12.44
CA ILE A 375 -8.43 5.78 13.31
C ILE A 375 -7.52 6.61 14.19
N VAL A 376 -6.76 7.57 13.63
CA VAL A 376 -5.85 8.40 14.43
C VAL A 376 -6.60 9.37 15.33
N LEU A 377 -7.74 9.91 14.89
CA LEU A 377 -8.61 10.75 15.74
C LEU A 377 -9.19 9.94 16.90
N PHE A 378 -9.63 8.72 16.65
CA PHE A 378 -10.13 7.83 17.69
C PHE A 378 -9.02 7.52 18.71
N THR A 379 -7.85 7.05 18.26
CA THR A 379 -6.74 6.68 19.13
C THR A 379 -6.15 7.88 19.88
N GLY A 380 -6.01 9.02 19.21
CA GLY A 380 -5.39 10.22 19.79
C GLY A 380 -6.29 11.04 20.71
N ALA A 381 -7.63 10.97 20.52
CA ALA A 381 -8.56 11.87 21.21
C ALA A 381 -9.71 11.18 21.95
N ARG A 382 -10.10 9.97 21.59
CA ARG A 382 -11.30 9.31 22.11
C ARG A 382 -11.04 8.04 22.87
N LEU A 383 -10.02 7.29 22.49
CA LEU A 383 -9.65 6.05 23.15
C LEU A 383 -9.17 6.34 24.56
N ASN A 384 -9.60 5.53 25.52
CA ASN A 384 -9.20 5.66 26.91
C ASN A 384 -7.67 5.59 27.02
N ARG A 385 -7.08 6.58 27.68
CA ARG A 385 -5.62 6.73 27.83
C ARG A 385 -4.97 5.56 28.58
N SER A 386 -5.69 4.90 29.49
CA SER A 386 -5.18 3.72 30.18
C SER A 386 -4.93 2.56 29.20
N ILE A 387 -5.86 2.36 28.24
CA ILE A 387 -5.71 1.35 27.18
C ILE A 387 -4.49 1.67 26.30
N VAL A 388 -4.37 2.92 25.85
CA VAL A 388 -3.21 3.33 25.04
C VAL A 388 -1.91 3.14 25.81
N SER A 389 -1.86 3.55 27.08
CA SER A 389 -0.68 3.42 27.93
C SER A 389 -0.28 1.95 28.15
N GLU A 390 -1.27 1.05 28.36
CA GLU A 390 -1.03 -0.38 28.49
C GLU A 390 -0.42 -0.97 27.21
N GLU A 391 -0.98 -0.62 26.04
CA GLU A 391 -0.57 -1.17 24.75
C GLU A 391 0.82 -0.69 24.29
N ILE A 392 1.28 0.49 24.73
CA ILE A 392 2.64 0.99 24.45
C ILE A 392 3.63 0.75 25.57
N SER A 393 3.20 0.17 26.72
CA SER A 393 4.05 -0.07 27.87
C SER A 393 5.15 -1.10 27.59
N GLY A 394 6.19 -1.11 28.44
CA GLY A 394 7.29 -2.05 28.35
C GLY A 394 8.36 -1.66 27.34
N GLU A 395 8.83 -2.62 26.57
CA GLU A 395 9.92 -2.40 25.61
C GLU A 395 9.49 -1.46 24.47
N GLY A 396 10.12 -0.29 24.40
CA GLY A 396 9.78 0.76 23.39
C GLY A 396 8.76 1.80 23.88
N GLU A 397 8.42 1.85 25.16
CA GLU A 397 7.46 2.80 25.73
C GLU A 397 7.82 4.27 25.45
N LYS A 398 9.10 4.66 25.57
CA LYS A 398 9.56 6.02 25.27
C LYS A 398 9.29 6.37 23.80
N LEU A 399 9.58 5.43 22.89
CA LEU A 399 9.27 5.57 21.46
C LEU A 399 7.76 5.67 21.24
N GLY A 400 6.97 4.81 21.89
CA GLY A 400 5.51 4.84 21.80
C GLY A 400 4.93 6.18 22.26
N ARG A 401 5.38 6.73 23.39
CA ARG A 401 4.96 8.07 23.86
C ARG A 401 5.34 9.19 22.90
N PHE A 402 6.53 9.11 22.30
CA PHE A 402 6.95 10.06 21.27
C PHE A 402 6.06 9.97 20.03
N VAL A 403 5.81 8.76 19.52
CA VAL A 403 4.94 8.55 18.34
C VAL A 403 3.49 8.99 18.63
N MET A 404 2.99 8.81 19.85
CA MET A 404 1.64 9.28 20.22
C MET A 404 1.46 10.80 20.12
N PHE A 405 2.53 11.58 20.23
CA PHE A 405 2.45 13.02 19.91
C PHE A 405 2.06 13.23 18.43
N PHE A 406 2.66 12.47 17.52
CA PHE A 406 2.34 12.54 16.08
C PHE A 406 0.93 12.02 15.79
N VAL A 407 0.51 10.93 16.44
CA VAL A 407 -0.88 10.42 16.33
C VAL A 407 -1.90 11.49 16.67
N LYS A 408 -1.61 12.28 17.71
CA LYS A 408 -2.56 13.28 18.20
C LYS A 408 -2.58 14.56 17.38
N TRP A 409 -1.43 15.01 16.88
CA TRP A 409 -1.31 16.37 16.34
C TRP A 409 -0.91 16.43 14.87
N ILE A 410 -0.05 15.53 14.41
CA ILE A 410 0.56 15.60 13.09
C ILE A 410 -0.21 14.74 12.07
N ALA A 411 -0.38 13.47 12.36
CA ALA A 411 -1.03 12.54 11.45
C ALA A 411 -2.46 12.96 11.06
N PRO A 412 -3.34 13.48 11.98
CA PRO A 412 -4.66 13.94 11.58
C PRO A 412 -4.62 15.11 10.60
N VAL A 413 -3.66 16.04 10.73
CA VAL A 413 -3.51 17.17 9.79
C VAL A 413 -3.18 16.67 8.40
N PHE A 414 -2.16 15.81 8.30
CA PHE A 414 -1.72 15.27 7.02
C PHE A 414 -2.77 14.35 6.38
N MET A 415 -3.44 13.50 7.16
CA MET A 415 -4.52 12.65 6.65
C MET A 415 -5.72 13.46 6.16
N SER A 416 -6.08 14.53 6.87
CA SER A 416 -7.13 15.46 6.42
C SER A 416 -6.73 16.16 5.12
N MET A 417 -5.45 16.54 5.00
CA MET A 417 -4.93 17.17 3.79
C MET A 417 -5.01 16.22 2.58
N VAL A 418 -4.55 14.96 2.73
CA VAL A 418 -4.65 13.94 1.65
C VAL A 418 -6.10 13.76 1.22
N LEU A 419 -7.00 13.61 2.19
CA LEU A 419 -8.42 13.42 1.91
C LEU A 419 -9.01 14.63 1.16
N VAL A 420 -8.77 15.84 1.65
CA VAL A 420 -9.28 17.07 1.01
C VAL A 420 -8.72 17.22 -0.40
N LEU A 421 -7.42 17.06 -0.58
CA LEU A 421 -6.79 17.18 -1.90
C LEU A 421 -7.25 16.06 -2.85
N GLY A 422 -7.40 14.83 -2.37
CA GLY A 422 -7.93 13.72 -3.18
C GLY A 422 -9.37 13.98 -3.66
N VAL A 423 -10.23 14.47 -2.77
CA VAL A 423 -11.61 14.86 -3.13
C VAL A 423 -11.62 16.03 -4.11
N LEU A 424 -10.82 17.07 -3.86
CA LEU A 424 -10.74 18.23 -4.74
C LEU A 424 -10.21 17.86 -6.13
N GLN A 425 -9.15 17.07 -6.21
CA GLN A 425 -8.58 16.63 -7.48
C GLN A 425 -9.61 15.88 -8.33
N LYS A 426 -10.43 15.05 -7.70
CA LYS A 426 -11.42 14.21 -8.40
C LYS A 426 -12.69 14.96 -8.79
N PHE A 427 -13.25 15.75 -7.88
CA PHE A 427 -14.58 16.34 -8.06
C PHE A 427 -14.56 17.82 -8.42
N LEU A 428 -13.48 18.53 -8.07
CA LEU A 428 -13.33 19.98 -8.26
C LEU A 428 -11.93 20.33 -8.80
N PRO A 429 -11.51 19.81 -9.98
CA PRO A 429 -10.15 19.96 -10.49
C PRO A 429 -9.70 21.42 -10.67
N GLN A 430 -10.62 22.33 -11.01
CA GLN A 430 -10.32 23.76 -11.12
C GLN A 430 -10.00 24.40 -9.74
N LEU A 431 -10.65 23.95 -8.68
CA LEU A 431 -10.37 24.40 -7.32
C LEU A 431 -9.08 23.76 -6.80
N TYR A 432 -8.85 22.48 -7.12
CA TYR A 432 -7.59 21.80 -6.80
C TYR A 432 -6.39 22.54 -7.37
N SER A 433 -6.40 22.96 -8.63
CA SER A 433 -5.29 23.70 -9.26
C SER A 433 -4.99 25.04 -8.57
N LYS A 434 -6.00 25.69 -8.00
CA LYS A 434 -5.83 26.93 -7.24
C LYS A 434 -5.30 26.70 -5.82
N ILE A 435 -5.72 25.61 -5.16
CA ILE A 435 -5.37 25.32 -3.76
C ILE A 435 -4.06 24.57 -3.63
N SER A 436 -3.66 23.79 -4.65
CA SER A 436 -2.41 23.04 -4.66
C SER A 436 -1.15 23.92 -4.78
N GLY A 437 -1.31 25.24 -4.98
CA GLY A 437 -0.20 26.21 -4.89
C GLY A 437 0.33 26.36 -3.45
N GLY A 438 1.65 26.54 -3.29
CA GLY A 438 2.35 26.46 -2.00
C GLY A 438 1.73 27.27 -0.85
N LEU A 439 1.35 28.52 -1.08
CA LEU A 439 0.77 29.38 -0.03
C LEU A 439 -0.64 28.92 0.40
N SER A 440 -1.46 28.50 -0.56
CA SER A 440 -2.81 28.00 -0.31
C SER A 440 -2.79 26.67 0.45
N LEU A 441 -1.80 25.83 0.20
CA LEU A 441 -1.62 24.54 0.90
C LEU A 441 -1.25 24.77 2.38
N ILE A 442 -0.35 25.70 2.67
CA ILE A 442 0.01 26.09 4.04
C ILE A 442 -1.22 26.63 4.78
N THR A 443 -2.01 27.49 4.12
CA THR A 443 -3.24 28.03 4.69
C THR A 443 -4.25 26.91 5.03
N LEU A 444 -4.42 25.94 4.13
CA LEU A 444 -5.25 24.76 4.36
C LEU A 444 -4.77 23.95 5.56
N MET A 445 -3.47 23.70 5.68
CA MET A 445 -2.89 23.00 6.82
C MET A 445 -3.15 23.74 8.14
N ILE A 446 -3.01 25.08 8.16
CA ILE A 446 -3.28 25.88 9.35
C ILE A 446 -4.77 25.79 9.72
N ILE A 447 -5.68 25.90 8.76
CA ILE A 447 -7.13 25.78 9.00
C ILE A 447 -7.46 24.41 9.61
N ILE A 448 -6.94 23.33 9.01
CA ILE A 448 -7.14 21.97 9.49
C ILE A 448 -6.59 21.81 10.92
N TYR A 449 -5.39 22.33 11.19
CA TYR A 449 -4.80 22.29 12.54
C TYR A 449 -5.65 23.04 13.58
N VAL A 450 -6.16 24.21 13.23
CA VAL A 450 -7.06 24.99 14.12
C VAL A 450 -8.35 24.23 14.40
N LEU A 451 -8.99 23.65 13.39
CA LEU A 451 -10.20 22.85 13.55
C LEU A 451 -9.95 21.63 14.43
N LEU A 452 -8.84 20.93 14.23
CA LEU A 452 -8.45 19.78 15.06
C LEU A 452 -8.13 20.19 16.51
N SER A 453 -7.50 21.34 16.73
CA SER A 453 -7.22 21.83 18.07
C SER A 453 -8.50 22.23 18.82
N LEU A 454 -9.48 22.80 18.12
CA LEU A 454 -10.82 23.06 18.66
C LEU A 454 -11.54 21.74 19.01
N PHE A 455 -11.50 20.75 18.11
CA PHE A 455 -12.05 19.42 18.36
C PHE A 455 -11.45 18.76 19.61
N HIS A 456 -10.13 18.90 19.84
CA HIS A 456 -9.48 18.38 21.05
C HIS A 456 -9.86 19.15 22.32
N LYS A 457 -10.15 20.46 22.22
CA LYS A 457 -10.60 21.26 23.37
C LYS A 457 -12.04 20.93 23.78
N LEU A 458 -12.97 20.86 22.82
CA LEU A 458 -14.37 20.50 23.06
C LEU A 458 -14.55 19.09 23.68
N ASN A 459 -13.55 18.26 23.61
CA ASN A 459 -13.57 16.90 24.17
C ASN A 459 -12.95 16.79 25.57
N LYS A 460 -12.50 17.89 26.15
CA LYS A 460 -12.01 17.94 27.54
C LYS A 460 -13.07 18.41 28.53
N THR A 461 -14.16 18.97 28.02
CA THR A 461 -15.39 19.30 28.75
C THR A 461 -16.38 18.15 28.66
#